data_f23998fdc63933436a719ac9e4c83259
#
_entry.id   f23998fdc63933436a719ac9e4c83259
#
_cell.length_a   1.000
_cell.length_b   1.000
_cell.length_c   1.000
_cell.angle_alpha   90.00
_cell.angle_beta   90.00
_cell.angle_gamma   90.00
#
_symmetry.space_group_name_H-M   'P 1'
#
loop_
_entity.id
_entity.type
_entity.pdbx_description
1 polymer ?
#
loop_
_entity_poly.entity_id
_entity_poly.type
_entity_poly.pdbx_seq_one_letter_code
_entity_poly.pdbx_strand_id
1 'polypeptide(L)'
;VSFNKELKRVESVLKSFKKKYKNVCLSLDTRKSEIMKYGLSYGVDLLNDVSGFNYDRNSIKFIKNNNISKVLHHMKGTPNTMQIKPNYKNVLLDIYDFFEENIKNKFSDRNIILDPGIGFGKTLKHNLTLISKISLFHSLGLPIMIGTSRKRFINQISDTYDSKERIGGTMASVLYLLSQGVQIFRVHNVLEIKQGILVFNKILSGK
;
A
#
# COMPACT_ATOMS: atom_id res chain seq x y z
N VAL A 1 1.46 13.18 -15.01
CA VAL A 1 0.04 13.45 -15.31
C VAL A 1 -0.31 14.81 -14.70
N SER A 2 -0.91 15.74 -15.49
CA SER A 2 -1.37 17.05 -14.98
C SER A 2 -2.55 16.87 -14.01
N PHE A 3 -2.81 17.91 -13.19
CA PHE A 3 -3.96 17.93 -12.28
C PHE A 3 -5.28 17.66 -13.02
N ASN A 4 -5.58 18.41 -14.07
CA ASN A 4 -6.83 18.25 -14.83
C ASN A 4 -7.00 16.86 -15.43
N LYS A 5 -5.92 16.24 -15.91
CA LYS A 5 -5.98 14.88 -16.47
C LYS A 5 -6.21 13.83 -15.40
N GLU A 6 -5.65 14.01 -14.20
CA GLU A 6 -5.87 13.11 -13.06
C GLU A 6 -7.28 13.29 -12.49
N LEU A 7 -7.71 14.54 -12.31
CA LEU A 7 -9.06 14.86 -11.82
C LEU A 7 -10.14 14.23 -12.70
N LYS A 8 -10.06 14.39 -14.03
CA LYS A 8 -11.00 13.76 -14.98
C LYS A 8 -11.12 12.24 -14.83
N ARG A 9 -10.06 11.56 -14.37
CA ARG A 9 -10.08 10.10 -14.17
C ARG A 9 -10.82 9.67 -12.91
N VAL A 10 -10.77 10.47 -11.86
CA VAL A 10 -11.31 10.10 -10.54
C VAL A 10 -12.63 10.80 -10.22
N GLU A 11 -12.93 11.92 -10.85
CA GLU A 11 -14.05 12.80 -10.50
C GLU A 11 -15.41 12.08 -10.55
N SER A 12 -15.73 11.37 -11.63
CA SER A 12 -16.99 10.67 -11.78
C SER A 12 -17.19 9.59 -10.71
N VAL A 13 -16.11 8.86 -10.40
CA VAL A 13 -16.10 7.83 -9.35
C VAL A 13 -16.30 8.49 -7.99
N LEU A 14 -15.56 9.53 -7.66
CA LEU A 14 -15.67 10.24 -6.38
C LEU A 14 -17.10 10.80 -6.17
N LYS A 15 -17.68 11.44 -7.19
CA LYS A 15 -19.03 12.00 -7.13
C LYS A 15 -20.13 10.96 -6.90
N SER A 16 -19.97 9.74 -7.40
CA SER A 16 -20.99 8.70 -7.36
C SER A 16 -20.79 7.67 -6.25
N PHE A 17 -19.55 7.41 -5.82
CA PHE A 17 -19.23 6.30 -4.95
C PHE A 17 -19.97 6.36 -3.60
N LYS A 18 -19.78 7.43 -2.83
CA LYS A 18 -20.41 7.58 -1.50
C LYS A 18 -21.93 7.71 -1.54
N LYS A 19 -22.49 8.17 -2.67
CA LYS A 19 -23.95 8.15 -2.87
C LYS A 19 -24.49 6.73 -2.92
N LYS A 20 -23.74 5.81 -3.57
CA LYS A 20 -24.16 4.41 -3.74
C LYS A 20 -23.70 3.51 -2.59
N TYR A 21 -22.52 3.77 -2.02
CA TYR A 21 -21.86 2.89 -1.03
C TYR A 21 -21.46 3.68 0.22
N LYS A 22 -22.45 4.13 0.99
CA LYS A 22 -22.25 5.03 2.15
C LYS A 22 -21.29 4.47 3.21
N ASN A 23 -21.33 3.16 3.46
CA ASN A 23 -20.60 2.49 4.54
C ASN A 23 -19.30 1.80 4.06
N VAL A 24 -18.90 2.00 2.81
CA VAL A 24 -17.66 1.42 2.28
C VAL A 24 -16.54 2.44 2.38
N CYS A 25 -15.41 2.04 2.96
CA CYS A 25 -14.19 2.87 3.01
C CYS A 25 -13.67 3.10 1.59
N LEU A 26 -13.47 4.37 1.25
CA LEU A 26 -12.94 4.81 -0.05
C LEU A 26 -11.50 5.28 0.11
N SER A 27 -10.56 4.56 -0.51
CA SER A 27 -9.16 4.95 -0.60
C SER A 27 -8.88 5.68 -1.92
N LEU A 28 -8.19 6.81 -1.84
CA LEU A 28 -7.72 7.57 -3.00
C LEU A 28 -6.21 7.47 -3.14
N ASP A 29 -5.78 6.96 -4.29
CA ASP A 29 -4.36 6.83 -4.64
C ASP A 29 -3.93 8.05 -5.48
N THR A 30 -3.20 8.98 -4.88
CA THR A 30 -2.70 10.19 -5.53
C THR A 30 -1.47 10.76 -4.83
N ARG A 31 -0.64 11.47 -5.57
CA ARG A 31 0.53 12.20 -5.06
C ARG A 31 0.35 13.71 -5.03
N LYS A 32 -0.85 14.22 -5.33
CA LYS A 32 -1.13 15.66 -5.42
C LYS A 32 -2.08 16.13 -4.33
N SER A 33 -1.66 17.10 -3.55
CA SER A 33 -2.46 17.68 -2.47
C SER A 33 -3.81 18.26 -2.93
N GLU A 34 -3.86 18.83 -4.14
CA GLU A 34 -5.11 19.33 -4.71
C GLU A 34 -6.11 18.20 -5.01
N ILE A 35 -5.63 17.04 -5.49
CA ILE A 35 -6.50 15.86 -5.70
C ILE A 35 -6.91 15.26 -4.34
N MET A 36 -6.02 15.25 -3.34
CA MET A 36 -6.36 14.84 -1.97
C MET A 36 -7.48 15.72 -1.41
N LYS A 37 -7.35 17.05 -1.53
CA LYS A 37 -8.37 18.01 -1.10
C LYS A 37 -9.72 17.76 -1.79
N TYR A 38 -9.69 17.55 -3.10
CA TYR A 38 -10.88 17.23 -3.87
C TYR A 38 -11.51 15.90 -3.40
N GLY A 39 -10.69 14.87 -3.16
CA GLY A 39 -11.16 13.58 -2.66
C GLY A 39 -11.86 13.70 -1.30
N LEU A 40 -11.30 14.48 -0.37
CA LEU A 40 -11.91 14.71 0.94
C LEU A 40 -13.31 15.32 0.83
N SER A 41 -13.52 16.28 -0.06
CA SER A 41 -14.84 16.91 -0.26
C SER A 41 -15.90 15.93 -0.78
N TYR A 42 -15.49 14.77 -1.31
CA TYR A 42 -16.36 13.67 -1.74
C TYR A 42 -16.34 12.45 -0.81
N GLY A 43 -15.81 12.59 0.41
CA GLY A 43 -15.89 11.55 1.43
C GLY A 43 -14.84 10.43 1.26
N VAL A 44 -13.67 10.73 0.74
CA VAL A 44 -12.52 9.81 0.81
C VAL A 44 -12.12 9.60 2.27
N ASP A 45 -11.93 8.36 2.67
CA ASP A 45 -11.62 7.96 4.04
C ASP A 45 -10.13 7.67 4.25
N LEU A 46 -9.41 7.31 3.17
CA LEU A 46 -8.00 6.92 3.22
C LEU A 46 -7.23 7.53 2.05
N LEU A 47 -6.11 8.19 2.36
CA LEU A 47 -5.17 8.68 1.35
C LEU A 47 -3.99 7.73 1.20
N ASN A 48 -3.71 7.31 -0.03
CA ASN A 48 -2.53 6.53 -0.38
C ASN A 48 -1.62 7.33 -1.32
N ASP A 49 -0.41 7.64 -0.87
CA ASP A 49 0.60 8.30 -1.69
C ASP A 49 1.86 7.42 -1.78
N VAL A 50 2.07 6.83 -2.96
CA VAL A 50 3.23 5.95 -3.21
C VAL A 50 4.58 6.64 -3.04
N SER A 51 4.62 7.98 -2.98
CA SER A 51 5.83 8.75 -2.70
C SER A 51 6.09 8.97 -1.20
N GLY A 52 5.23 8.47 -0.30
CA GLY A 52 5.30 8.74 1.13
C GLY A 52 5.12 10.24 1.44
N PHE A 53 4.27 10.93 0.68
CA PHE A 53 3.98 12.37 0.76
C PHE A 53 5.20 13.27 0.47
N ASN A 54 6.15 12.78 -0.35
CA ASN A 54 7.34 13.55 -0.73
C ASN A 54 7.24 14.20 -2.12
N TYR A 55 6.23 13.86 -2.93
CA TYR A 55 6.12 14.38 -4.29
C TYR A 55 5.62 15.82 -4.33
N ASP A 56 4.57 16.13 -3.59
CA ASP A 56 3.98 17.47 -3.52
C ASP A 56 4.26 18.07 -2.13
N ARG A 57 4.96 19.22 -2.11
CA ARG A 57 5.36 19.92 -0.87
C ARG A 57 4.17 20.32 0.01
N ASN A 58 2.99 20.51 -0.59
CA ASN A 58 1.77 20.86 0.13
C ASN A 58 1.07 19.66 0.77
N SER A 59 1.41 18.41 0.38
CA SER A 59 0.76 17.21 0.91
C SER A 59 0.91 17.08 2.42
N ILE A 60 2.10 17.31 2.98
CA ILE A 60 2.35 17.24 4.42
C ILE A 60 1.51 18.28 5.18
N LYS A 61 1.49 19.53 4.72
CA LYS A 61 0.66 20.59 5.32
C LYS A 61 -0.82 20.22 5.27
N PHE A 62 -1.26 19.67 4.13
CA PHE A 62 -2.65 19.26 3.95
C PHE A 62 -3.06 18.15 4.94
N ILE A 63 -2.28 17.07 5.04
CA ILE A 63 -2.61 15.95 5.94
C ILE A 63 -2.50 16.31 7.42
N LYS A 64 -1.61 17.24 7.82
CA LYS A 64 -1.54 17.74 9.21
C LYS A 64 -2.78 18.54 9.62
N ASN A 65 -3.41 19.22 8.66
CA ASN A 65 -4.61 20.04 8.92
C ASN A 65 -5.91 19.23 8.79
N ASN A 66 -5.84 17.97 8.38
CA ASN A 66 -7.00 17.12 8.17
C ASN A 66 -6.78 15.76 8.84
N ASN A 67 -7.61 15.44 9.83
CA ASN A 67 -7.53 14.17 10.55
C ASN A 67 -8.06 13.02 9.67
N ILE A 68 -7.29 12.64 8.64
CA ILE A 68 -7.61 11.55 7.72
C ILE A 68 -6.62 10.39 7.86
N SER A 69 -7.11 9.16 7.69
CA SER A 69 -6.25 7.99 7.60
C SER A 69 -5.37 8.05 6.36
N LYS A 70 -4.12 7.67 6.49
CA LYS A 70 -3.13 7.76 5.43
C LYS A 70 -2.19 6.56 5.40
N VAL A 71 -1.78 6.18 4.19
CA VAL A 71 -0.77 5.14 3.99
C VAL A 71 0.60 5.80 3.81
N LEU A 72 1.51 5.53 4.71
CA LEU A 72 2.92 5.87 4.57
C LEU A 72 3.60 4.75 3.77
N HIS A 73 3.75 4.99 2.47
CA HIS A 73 4.31 4.04 1.52
C HIS A 73 5.80 4.31 1.28
N HIS A 74 6.62 3.25 1.31
CA HIS A 74 8.03 3.34 0.96
C HIS A 74 8.28 3.00 -0.51
N MET A 75 8.88 3.94 -1.23
CA MET A 75 9.40 3.75 -2.59
C MET A 75 10.81 4.31 -2.71
N LYS A 76 11.75 3.56 -3.29
CA LYS A 76 13.08 4.08 -3.62
C LYS A 76 13.11 4.56 -5.07
N GLY A 77 13.48 5.83 -5.25
CA GLY A 77 13.41 6.49 -6.56
C GLY A 77 12.02 7.05 -6.88
N THR A 78 11.70 7.14 -8.15
CA THR A 78 10.39 7.59 -8.68
C THR A 78 9.75 6.45 -9.48
N PRO A 79 8.45 6.51 -9.82
CA PRO A 79 7.83 5.48 -10.65
C PRO A 79 8.57 5.19 -11.97
N ASN A 80 9.27 6.18 -12.53
CA ASN A 80 10.03 6.01 -13.76
C ASN A 80 11.43 5.43 -13.55
N THR A 81 12.03 5.63 -12.37
CA THR A 81 13.43 5.25 -12.10
C THR A 81 13.57 4.13 -11.07
N MET A 82 12.53 3.80 -10.34
CA MET A 82 12.55 2.87 -9.20
C MET A 82 13.08 1.47 -9.54
N GLN A 83 12.99 1.03 -10.80
CA GLN A 83 13.48 -0.28 -11.23
C GLN A 83 14.93 -0.26 -11.75
N ILE A 84 15.58 0.92 -11.76
CA ILE A 84 16.96 1.07 -12.23
C ILE A 84 17.89 0.78 -11.06
N LYS A 85 18.43 -0.45 -11.00
CA LYS A 85 19.43 -0.93 -10.03
C LYS A 85 19.14 -0.51 -8.57
N PRO A 86 17.95 -0.85 -8.01
CA PRO A 86 17.64 -0.47 -6.63
C PRO A 86 18.65 -1.14 -5.68
N ASN A 87 19.27 -0.33 -4.84
CA ASN A 87 20.30 -0.77 -3.88
C ASN A 87 19.94 -0.32 -2.46
N TYR A 88 20.19 -1.20 -1.48
CA TYR A 88 19.99 -0.99 -0.04
C TYR A 88 21.22 -1.52 0.69
N LYS A 89 21.62 -0.88 1.78
CA LYS A 89 22.59 -1.48 2.71
C LYS A 89 21.97 -2.69 3.40
N ASN A 90 20.81 -2.48 3.97
CA ASN A 90 19.93 -3.50 4.52
C ASN A 90 18.48 -3.08 4.26
N VAL A 91 17.78 -3.81 3.37
CA VAL A 91 16.42 -3.41 2.95
C VAL A 91 15.42 -3.35 4.11
N LEU A 92 15.57 -4.18 5.13
CA LEU A 92 14.69 -4.16 6.30
C LEU A 92 14.95 -2.93 7.17
N LEU A 93 16.21 -2.70 7.54
CA LEU A 93 16.59 -1.59 8.41
C LEU A 93 16.42 -0.25 7.69
N ASP A 94 16.83 -0.14 6.43
CA ASP A 94 16.67 1.10 5.65
C ASP A 94 15.18 1.53 5.54
N ILE A 95 14.25 0.56 5.47
CA ILE A 95 12.81 0.85 5.43
C ILE A 95 12.24 1.09 6.84
N TYR A 96 12.76 0.40 7.83
CA TYR A 96 12.39 0.63 9.22
C TYR A 96 12.74 2.07 9.63
N ASP A 97 13.98 2.49 9.38
CA ASP A 97 14.46 3.84 9.68
C ASP A 97 13.66 4.90 8.92
N PHE A 98 13.32 4.63 7.64
CA PHE A 98 12.43 5.50 6.88
C PHE A 98 11.07 5.67 7.56
N PHE A 99 10.46 4.61 8.05
CA PHE A 99 9.18 4.70 8.75
C PHE A 99 9.32 5.47 10.06
N GLU A 100 10.29 5.10 10.90
CA GLU A 100 10.52 5.73 12.19
C GLU A 100 10.75 7.24 12.04
N GLU A 101 11.63 7.65 11.12
CA GLU A 101 11.92 9.05 10.85
C GLU A 101 10.68 9.84 10.38
N ASN A 102 9.90 9.26 9.44
CA ASN A 102 8.71 9.94 8.95
C ASN A 102 7.60 10.04 10.01
N ILE A 103 7.41 8.99 10.81
CA ILE A 103 6.44 9.01 11.93
C ILE A 103 6.82 10.12 12.92
N LYS A 104 8.09 10.21 13.31
CA LYS A 104 8.57 11.23 14.26
C LYS A 104 8.47 12.65 13.71
N ASN A 105 8.85 12.87 12.46
CA ASN A 105 9.08 14.20 11.93
C ASN A 105 7.92 14.77 11.11
N LYS A 106 7.11 13.92 10.47
CA LYS A 106 6.08 14.37 9.54
C LYS A 106 4.66 14.25 10.07
N PHE A 107 4.39 13.32 10.98
CA PHE A 107 3.02 13.05 11.41
C PHE A 107 2.86 13.30 12.91
N SER A 108 1.81 14.05 13.27
CA SER A 108 1.44 14.35 14.66
C SER A 108 0.40 13.40 15.22
N ASP A 109 -0.24 12.60 14.36
CA ASP A 109 -1.29 11.63 14.71
C ASP A 109 -0.86 10.20 14.36
N ARG A 110 -1.60 9.22 14.88
CA ARG A 110 -1.35 7.79 14.63
C ARG A 110 -2.29 7.17 13.58
N ASN A 111 -3.04 7.98 12.83
CA ASN A 111 -3.90 7.52 11.75
C ASN A 111 -3.08 7.15 10.49
N ILE A 112 -2.05 6.34 10.70
CA ILE A 112 -1.06 5.94 9.68
C ILE A 112 -1.12 4.42 9.52
N ILE A 113 -1.08 3.99 8.27
CA ILE A 113 -0.90 2.59 7.86
C ILE A 113 0.46 2.51 7.16
N LEU A 114 1.29 1.54 7.53
CA LEU A 114 2.62 1.36 6.93
C LEU A 114 2.55 0.43 5.72
N ASP A 115 3.10 0.86 4.57
CA ASP A 115 3.29 -0.01 3.40
C ASP A 115 4.77 -0.01 2.99
N PRO A 116 5.52 -1.10 3.20
CA PRO A 116 6.94 -1.20 2.83
C PRO A 116 7.17 -1.21 1.31
N GLY A 117 6.12 -1.19 0.49
CA GLY A 117 6.21 -1.00 -0.95
C GLY A 117 6.82 -2.17 -1.68
N ILE A 118 6.27 -3.38 -1.53
CA ILE A 118 6.69 -4.55 -2.31
C ILE A 118 6.65 -4.23 -3.81
N GLY A 119 7.76 -4.44 -4.52
CA GLY A 119 7.88 -4.15 -5.96
C GLY A 119 8.20 -2.68 -6.31
N PHE A 120 8.26 -1.76 -5.34
CA PHE A 120 8.59 -0.37 -5.57
C PHE A 120 10.06 -0.07 -5.25
N GLY A 121 10.92 -0.05 -6.28
CA GLY A 121 12.36 0.16 -6.13
C GLY A 121 13.04 -0.98 -5.37
N LYS A 122 12.72 -2.23 -5.71
CA LYS A 122 13.21 -3.43 -5.01
C LYS A 122 13.50 -4.58 -5.98
N THR A 123 14.61 -5.28 -5.74
CA THR A 123 14.95 -6.54 -6.44
C THR A 123 14.06 -7.68 -5.95
N LEU A 124 14.12 -8.84 -6.62
CA LEU A 124 13.45 -10.07 -6.14
C LEU A 124 13.88 -10.39 -4.70
N LYS A 125 15.20 -10.41 -4.43
CA LYS A 125 15.75 -10.68 -3.11
C LYS A 125 15.22 -9.70 -2.06
N HIS A 126 15.18 -8.40 -2.37
CA HIS A 126 14.62 -7.39 -1.44
C HIS A 126 13.14 -7.64 -1.13
N ASN A 127 12.34 -7.98 -2.14
CA ASN A 127 10.92 -8.27 -1.93
C ASN A 127 10.72 -9.50 -1.05
N LEU A 128 11.45 -10.59 -1.31
CA LEU A 128 11.35 -11.81 -0.52
C LEU A 128 11.84 -11.61 0.92
N THR A 129 12.92 -10.85 1.12
CA THR A 129 13.40 -10.49 2.46
C THR A 129 12.35 -9.70 3.24
N LEU A 130 11.69 -8.71 2.62
CA LEU A 130 10.63 -7.93 3.26
C LEU A 130 9.42 -8.79 3.60
N ILE A 131 8.98 -9.64 2.69
CA ILE A 131 7.85 -10.55 2.92
C ILE A 131 8.17 -11.51 4.06
N SER A 132 9.34 -12.15 4.06
CA SER A 132 9.72 -13.14 5.07
C SER A 132 9.98 -12.56 6.46
N LYS A 133 10.27 -11.27 6.58
CA LYS A 133 10.60 -10.58 7.84
C LYS A 133 9.66 -9.42 8.16
N ILE A 134 8.44 -9.44 7.61
CA ILE A 134 7.47 -8.36 7.75
C ILE A 134 7.11 -8.05 9.21
N SER A 135 7.16 -9.06 10.06
CA SER A 135 6.85 -8.94 11.50
C SER A 135 7.71 -7.90 12.24
N LEU A 136 8.90 -7.58 11.72
CA LEU A 136 9.74 -6.51 12.29
C LEU A 136 8.99 -5.17 12.40
N PHE A 137 8.18 -4.82 11.40
CA PHE A 137 7.51 -3.53 11.36
C PHE A 137 6.36 -3.39 12.39
N HIS A 138 5.89 -4.48 13.00
CA HIS A 138 4.90 -4.41 14.08
C HIS A 138 5.42 -3.67 15.31
N SER A 139 6.75 -3.66 15.53
CA SER A 139 7.38 -2.92 16.64
C SER A 139 7.16 -1.40 16.56
N LEU A 140 6.80 -0.86 15.38
CA LEU A 140 6.40 0.54 15.21
C LEU A 140 4.99 0.84 15.76
N GLY A 141 4.22 -0.19 16.15
CA GLY A 141 2.91 -0.05 16.78
C GLY A 141 1.82 0.53 15.87
N LEU A 142 1.94 0.36 14.54
CA LEU A 142 1.01 0.83 13.53
C LEU A 142 0.56 -0.33 12.63
N PRO A 143 -0.65 -0.27 12.05
CA PRO A 143 -1.11 -1.31 11.12
C PRO A 143 -0.27 -1.35 9.85
N ILE A 144 -0.12 -2.55 9.30
CA ILE A 144 0.65 -2.83 8.09
C ILE A 144 -0.29 -3.17 6.94
N MET A 145 -0.12 -2.49 5.82
CA MET A 145 -0.76 -2.81 4.54
C MET A 145 0.25 -3.40 3.56
N ILE A 146 -0.12 -4.47 2.87
CA ILE A 146 0.72 -5.08 1.85
C ILE A 146 -0.05 -5.29 0.55
N GLY A 147 0.60 -4.90 -0.56
CA GLY A 147 0.13 -5.21 -1.91
C GLY A 147 1.10 -6.13 -2.64
N THR A 148 0.85 -7.44 -2.65
CA THR A 148 1.61 -8.43 -3.43
C THR A 148 0.94 -8.81 -4.74
N SER A 149 -0.34 -8.45 -4.89
CA SER A 149 -1.21 -8.92 -5.97
C SER A 149 -0.65 -8.64 -7.36
N ARG A 150 -0.51 -9.70 -8.17
CA ARG A 150 -0.08 -9.69 -9.56
C ARG A 150 1.34 -9.15 -9.79
N LYS A 151 2.14 -8.96 -8.73
CA LYS A 151 3.45 -8.32 -8.83
C LYS A 151 4.49 -9.19 -9.54
N ARG A 152 5.52 -8.52 -10.10
CA ARG A 152 6.56 -9.13 -10.93
C ARG A 152 7.36 -10.21 -10.20
N PHE A 153 7.55 -10.10 -8.87
CA PHE A 153 8.29 -11.10 -8.12
C PHE A 153 7.66 -12.51 -8.23
N ILE A 154 6.33 -12.59 -8.36
CA ILE A 154 5.63 -13.87 -8.58
C ILE A 154 6.04 -14.46 -9.92
N ASN A 155 6.03 -13.67 -11.01
CA ASN A 155 6.53 -14.13 -12.31
C ASN A 155 7.99 -14.60 -12.25
N GLN A 156 8.85 -13.87 -11.53
CA GLN A 156 10.26 -14.21 -11.41
C GLN A 156 10.51 -15.55 -10.68
N ILE A 157 9.51 -16.08 -9.98
CA ILE A 157 9.59 -17.36 -9.26
C ILE A 157 8.88 -18.48 -10.02
N SER A 158 7.73 -18.18 -10.64
CA SER A 158 6.82 -19.18 -11.21
C SER A 158 6.73 -19.18 -12.73
N ASP A 159 7.51 -18.31 -13.41
CA ASP A 159 7.48 -18.10 -14.86
C ASP A 159 6.08 -17.81 -15.43
N THR A 160 5.20 -17.23 -14.59
CA THR A 160 3.83 -16.86 -14.98
C THR A 160 3.82 -15.44 -15.54
N TYR A 161 3.87 -15.31 -16.86
CA TYR A 161 4.01 -14.02 -17.56
C TYR A 161 2.74 -13.17 -17.50
N ASP A 162 1.56 -13.75 -17.75
CA ASP A 162 0.31 -13.00 -17.60
C ASP A 162 0.06 -12.65 -16.13
N SER A 163 -0.08 -11.37 -15.87
CA SER A 163 -0.33 -10.87 -14.51
C SER A 163 -1.67 -11.34 -13.94
N LYS A 164 -2.65 -11.65 -14.78
CA LYS A 164 -3.98 -12.15 -14.35
C LYS A 164 -3.92 -13.58 -13.82
N GLU A 165 -2.97 -14.38 -14.31
CA GLU A 165 -2.79 -15.78 -13.91
C GLU A 165 -2.00 -15.95 -12.60
N ARG A 166 -1.47 -14.85 -12.03
CA ARG A 166 -0.67 -14.87 -10.79
C ARG A 166 -1.52 -14.98 -9.52
N ILE A 167 -2.73 -15.51 -9.60
CA ILE A 167 -3.63 -15.59 -8.44
C ILE A 167 -3.10 -16.54 -7.38
N GLY A 168 -2.55 -17.71 -7.76
CA GLY A 168 -1.95 -18.68 -6.84
C GLY A 168 -0.79 -18.07 -6.02
N GLY A 169 0.16 -17.42 -6.69
CA GLY A 169 1.28 -16.72 -6.02
C GLY A 169 0.83 -15.54 -5.19
N THR A 170 -0.22 -14.83 -5.62
CA THR A 170 -0.85 -13.79 -4.81
C THR A 170 -1.45 -14.37 -3.54
N MET A 171 -2.23 -15.45 -3.63
CA MET A 171 -2.85 -16.13 -2.50
C MET A 171 -1.79 -16.63 -1.52
N ALA A 172 -0.77 -17.35 -2.00
CA ALA A 172 0.31 -17.86 -1.16
C ALA A 172 0.99 -16.74 -0.36
N SER A 173 1.32 -15.62 -1.02
CA SER A 173 1.94 -14.49 -0.35
C SER A 173 1.00 -13.79 0.65
N VAL A 174 -0.29 -13.69 0.37
CA VAL A 174 -1.28 -13.12 1.28
C VAL A 174 -1.45 -13.99 2.52
N LEU A 175 -1.61 -15.30 2.37
CA LEU A 175 -1.79 -16.23 3.50
C LEU A 175 -0.53 -16.29 4.39
N TYR A 176 0.66 -16.29 3.79
CA TYR A 176 1.90 -16.18 4.53
C TYR A 176 1.96 -14.87 5.35
N LEU A 177 1.70 -13.73 4.72
CA LEU A 177 1.70 -12.42 5.38
C LEU A 177 0.62 -12.31 6.46
N LEU A 178 -0.55 -12.91 6.25
CA LEU A 178 -1.61 -13.00 7.25
C LEU A 178 -1.12 -13.76 8.50
N SER A 179 -0.42 -14.88 8.34
CA SER A 179 0.18 -15.62 9.45
C SER A 179 1.28 -14.84 10.19
N GLN A 180 1.88 -13.84 9.52
CA GLN A 180 2.84 -12.92 10.12
C GLN A 180 2.17 -11.67 10.75
N GLY A 181 0.84 -11.63 10.83
CA GLY A 181 0.09 -10.57 11.51
C GLY A 181 -0.23 -9.35 10.65
N VAL A 182 -0.04 -9.38 9.34
CA VAL A 182 -0.43 -8.26 8.46
C VAL A 182 -1.95 -8.10 8.45
N GLN A 183 -2.43 -6.86 8.63
CA GLN A 183 -3.84 -6.56 8.83
C GLN A 183 -4.58 -6.15 7.57
N ILE A 184 -3.90 -5.54 6.58
CA ILE A 184 -4.53 -4.95 5.40
C ILE A 184 -3.86 -5.47 4.14
N PHE A 185 -4.67 -5.98 3.20
CA PHE A 185 -4.21 -6.49 1.92
C PHE A 185 -4.83 -5.71 0.76
N ARG A 186 -3.99 -5.16 -0.12
CA ARG A 186 -4.42 -4.51 -1.35
C ARG A 186 -4.32 -5.50 -2.52
N VAL A 187 -5.46 -5.95 -3.02
CA VAL A 187 -5.54 -7.01 -4.03
C VAL A 187 -6.46 -6.67 -5.20
N HIS A 188 -6.28 -7.33 -6.36
CA HIS A 188 -7.15 -7.20 -7.52
C HIS A 188 -8.33 -8.18 -7.46
N ASN A 189 -8.06 -9.41 -7.06
CA ASN A 189 -9.04 -10.52 -7.02
C ASN A 189 -9.63 -10.64 -5.61
N VAL A 190 -10.52 -9.72 -5.24
CA VAL A 190 -11.01 -9.59 -3.85
C VAL A 190 -11.78 -10.82 -3.40
N LEU A 191 -12.66 -11.37 -4.24
CA LEU A 191 -13.49 -12.53 -3.88
C LEU A 191 -12.65 -13.77 -3.57
N GLU A 192 -11.73 -14.10 -4.47
CA GLU A 192 -10.86 -15.28 -4.34
C GLU A 192 -9.93 -15.16 -3.13
N ILE A 193 -9.34 -13.98 -2.92
CA ILE A 193 -8.45 -13.75 -1.79
C ILE A 193 -9.23 -13.80 -0.47
N LYS A 194 -10.42 -13.18 -0.40
CA LYS A 194 -11.30 -13.27 0.77
C LYS A 194 -11.67 -14.72 1.09
N GLN A 195 -12.06 -15.51 0.07
CA GLN A 195 -12.35 -16.92 0.25
C GLN A 195 -11.15 -17.68 0.86
N GLY A 196 -9.96 -17.49 0.29
CA GLY A 196 -8.74 -18.14 0.80
C GLY A 196 -8.43 -17.74 2.24
N ILE A 197 -8.56 -16.47 2.61
CA ILE A 197 -8.37 -15.98 3.99
C ILE A 197 -9.37 -16.65 4.96
N LEU A 198 -10.65 -16.74 4.56
CA LEU A 198 -11.69 -17.34 5.41
C LEU A 198 -11.40 -18.84 5.64
N VAL A 199 -11.05 -19.58 4.59
CA VAL A 199 -10.69 -21.02 4.69
C VAL A 199 -9.44 -21.19 5.56
N PHE A 200 -8.41 -20.41 5.30
CA PHE A 200 -7.16 -20.45 6.08
C PHE A 200 -7.39 -20.21 7.58
N ASN A 201 -8.19 -19.20 7.93
CA ASN A 201 -8.51 -18.91 9.32
C ASN A 201 -9.31 -20.06 9.99
N LYS A 202 -10.22 -20.72 9.25
CA LYS A 202 -10.95 -21.89 9.75
C LYS A 202 -10.02 -23.09 10.01
N ILE A 203 -9.08 -23.33 9.11
CA ILE A 203 -8.05 -24.38 9.30
C ILE A 203 -7.24 -24.09 10.57
N LEU A 204 -6.77 -22.86 10.76
CA LEU A 204 -5.99 -22.49 11.94
C LEU A 204 -6.78 -22.60 13.25
N SER A 205 -8.08 -22.30 13.22
CA SER A 205 -8.93 -22.37 14.43
C SER A 205 -9.37 -23.80 14.79
N GLY A 206 -9.26 -24.75 13.87
CA GLY A 206 -9.72 -26.14 14.08
C GLY A 206 -11.24 -26.28 14.32
N LYS A 207 -12.02 -25.25 13.94
CA LYS A 207 -13.48 -25.18 14.20
C LYS A 207 -14.29 -25.04 12.93
#